data_6163418c49ef6a7f6291d9de9e1f9630
#
_entry.id   6163418c49ef6a7f6291d9de9e1f9630
#
_cell.length_a   1.000
_cell.length_b   1.000
_cell.length_c   1.000
_cell.angle_alpha   90.00
_cell.angle_beta   90.00
_cell.angle_gamma   90.00
#
_symmetry.space_group_name_H-M   'P 1'
#
loop_
_entity.id
_entity.type
_entity.pdbx_description
1 polymer ?
#
loop_
_entity_poly.entity_id
_entity_poly.type
_entity_poly.pdbx_seq_one_letter_code
_entity_poly.pdbx_strand_id
1 'polypeptide(L)'
;MILIQTMTPPSSLSAFASTEKTLIKDQAAKKKLLGKHMLSLQWISWKKFGNATVTEKDGVLSLKGQQTGKDGDFLKVEGKITAVEKDSFKFNGRIETKVSHINKGKACLREGDMSFVIKGKRKYWRLKEMDNPCDGVTDYVDLYF
;
A
#
# COMPACT_ATOMS: atom_id res chain seq x y z
N MET A 1 -31.69 29.19 31.40
CA MET A 1 -31.49 28.98 30.76
C MET A 1 -30.72 28.51 30.03
N ILE A 2 -30.22 28.23 29.51
CA ILE A 2 -29.72 27.81 28.87
C ILE A 2 -29.04 27.23 28.12
N LEU A 3 -28.72 26.97 27.70
CA LEU A 3 -28.21 26.38 27.03
C LEU A 3 -27.43 25.91 26.35
N ILE A 4 -26.88 25.57 25.99
CA ILE A 4 -26.27 25.10 25.43
C ILE A 4 -25.71 24.54 24.72
N GLN A 5 -25.33 24.23 24.17
CA GLN A 5 -24.96 23.58 23.45
C GLN A 5 -24.16 23.23 22.81
N THR A 6 -23.61 22.91 22.42
CA THR A 6 -22.88 22.49 21.93
C THR A 6 -22.48 21.85 21.03
N MET A 7 -21.99 21.76 20.45
CA MET A 7 -21.93 21.08 19.43
C MET A 7 -20.82 20.46 18.97
N THR A 8 -20.60 19.74 18.44
CA THR A 8 -19.62 18.91 17.94
C THR A 8 -18.91 19.43 16.74
N PRO A 9 -17.61 19.47 16.69
CA PRO A 9 -16.86 19.96 15.55
C PRO A 9 -16.98 19.00 14.38
N PRO A 10 -17.35 19.49 13.20
CA PRO A 10 -17.41 18.67 11.99
C PRO A 10 -16.08 18.10 11.58
N SER A 11 -14.98 18.74 11.93
CA SER A 11 -13.65 18.26 11.56
C SER A 11 -13.32 16.87 12.12
N SER A 12 -13.92 16.50 13.23
CA SER A 12 -13.68 15.17 13.79
C SER A 12 -14.27 14.07 12.91
N LEU A 13 -15.28 14.38 12.12
CA LEU A 13 -15.88 13.40 11.24
C LEU A 13 -14.95 12.98 10.11
N SER A 14 -14.19 13.91 9.55
CA SER A 14 -13.23 13.55 8.50
C SER A 14 -12.10 12.70 9.04
N ALA A 15 -11.71 12.88 10.30
CA ALA A 15 -10.70 12.03 10.91
C ALA A 15 -11.20 10.60 11.05
N PHE A 16 -12.49 10.40 11.32
CA PHE A 16 -13.06 9.07 11.44
C PHE A 16 -13.06 8.31 10.11
N ALA A 17 -13.20 9.00 8.99
CA ALA A 17 -13.19 8.34 7.70
C ALA A 17 -11.88 7.59 7.47
N SER A 18 -10.76 8.13 7.98
CA SER A 18 -9.44 7.50 7.81
C SER A 18 -9.23 6.30 8.74
N THR A 19 -10.12 6.07 9.70
CA THR A 19 -10.02 4.95 10.64
C THR A 19 -11.10 3.91 10.44
N GLU A 20 -11.78 3.96 9.29
CA GLU A 20 -12.78 2.96 8.96
C GLU A 20 -12.16 1.57 8.93
N LYS A 21 -12.86 0.61 9.51
CA LYS A 21 -12.36 -0.76 9.62
C LYS A 21 -12.20 -1.41 8.26
N THR A 22 -11.16 -2.22 8.13
CA THR A 22 -10.92 -3.00 6.92
C THR A 22 -12.05 -4.01 6.72
N LEU A 23 -12.60 -4.05 5.52
CA LEU A 23 -13.62 -5.04 5.18
C LEU A 23 -12.94 -6.36 4.87
N ILE A 24 -13.19 -7.38 5.69
CA ILE A 24 -12.58 -8.70 5.50
C ILE A 24 -13.61 -9.63 4.85
N LYS A 25 -13.39 -9.95 3.59
CA LYS A 25 -14.25 -10.85 2.84
C LYS A 25 -13.72 -12.28 2.82
N ASP A 26 -12.47 -12.49 3.22
CA ASP A 26 -11.83 -13.80 3.27
C ASP A 26 -10.85 -13.83 4.43
N GLN A 27 -11.13 -14.66 5.42
CA GLN A 27 -10.31 -14.73 6.64
C GLN A 27 -8.95 -15.38 6.38
N ALA A 28 -8.88 -16.36 5.50
CA ALA A 28 -7.61 -17.01 5.15
C ALA A 28 -6.68 -16.02 4.45
N ALA A 29 -7.23 -15.18 3.59
CA ALA A 29 -6.48 -14.12 2.92
C ALA A 29 -5.96 -13.09 3.94
N LYS A 30 -6.78 -12.72 4.91
CA LYS A 30 -6.34 -11.82 5.99
C LYS A 30 -5.16 -12.40 6.74
N LYS A 31 -5.25 -13.69 7.10
CA LYS A 31 -4.19 -14.37 7.83
C LYS A 31 -2.89 -14.40 7.02
N LYS A 32 -3.00 -14.65 5.72
CA LYS A 32 -1.86 -14.64 4.81
C LYS A 32 -1.21 -13.25 4.72
N LEU A 33 -2.03 -12.21 4.79
CA LEU A 33 -1.59 -10.83 4.61
C LEU A 33 -0.95 -10.24 5.85
N LEU A 34 -1.40 -10.61 7.04
CA LEU A 34 -0.84 -10.08 8.28
C LEU A 34 0.62 -10.51 8.46
N GLY A 35 1.44 -9.58 8.95
CA GLY A 35 2.84 -9.86 9.31
C GLY A 35 3.84 -9.32 8.32
N LYS A 36 5.00 -9.97 8.27
CA LYS A 36 6.15 -9.51 7.49
C LYS A 36 6.17 -10.16 6.11
N HIS A 37 6.57 -9.36 5.13
CA HIS A 37 6.65 -9.77 3.73
C HIS A 37 7.89 -9.21 3.08
N MET A 38 8.37 -9.89 2.04
CA MET A 38 9.33 -9.26 1.13
C MET A 38 8.57 -8.35 0.17
N LEU A 39 9.25 -7.33 -0.30
CA LEU A 39 8.69 -6.33 -1.21
C LEU A 39 9.70 -6.04 -2.31
N SER A 40 9.25 -5.92 -3.55
CA SER A 40 10.17 -5.60 -4.64
C SER A 40 9.55 -4.70 -5.71
N LEU A 41 10.42 -3.91 -6.33
CA LEU A 41 10.20 -3.23 -7.60
C LEU A 41 11.29 -3.74 -8.54
N GLN A 42 10.93 -4.23 -9.73
CA GLN A 42 11.89 -4.85 -10.65
C GLN A 42 13.05 -3.93 -11.03
N TRP A 43 12.80 -2.62 -11.11
CA TRP A 43 13.83 -1.66 -11.50
C TRP A 43 14.93 -1.51 -10.44
N ILE A 44 14.63 -1.86 -9.21
CA ILE A 44 15.59 -1.78 -8.11
C ILE A 44 16.39 -3.07 -8.03
N SER A 45 15.71 -4.20 -7.83
CA SER A 45 16.39 -5.49 -7.76
C SER A 45 15.40 -6.65 -7.70
N TRP A 46 15.76 -7.76 -8.36
CA TRP A 46 15.10 -9.05 -8.17
C TRP A 46 15.82 -9.93 -7.15
N LYS A 47 16.94 -9.46 -6.61
CA LYS A 47 17.78 -10.26 -5.71
C LYS A 47 17.80 -9.71 -4.29
N LYS A 48 17.82 -8.40 -4.14
CA LYS A 48 17.82 -7.74 -2.83
C LYS A 48 16.44 -7.15 -2.58
N PHE A 49 15.62 -7.98 -1.95
CA PHE A 49 14.24 -7.57 -1.65
C PHE A 49 14.20 -6.58 -0.51
N GLY A 50 13.18 -5.74 -0.55
CA GLY A 50 12.82 -4.91 0.58
C GLY A 50 11.93 -5.66 1.55
N ASN A 51 11.42 -4.94 2.54
CA ASN A 51 10.59 -5.49 3.60
C ASN A 51 9.32 -4.65 3.72
N ALA A 52 8.23 -5.35 4.01
CA ALA A 52 6.96 -4.70 4.30
C ALA A 52 6.30 -5.41 5.48
N THR A 53 5.47 -4.69 6.19
CA THR A 53 4.74 -5.25 7.33
C THR A 53 3.29 -4.82 7.25
N VAL A 54 2.40 -5.76 7.48
CA VAL A 54 0.97 -5.51 7.61
C VAL A 54 0.62 -5.70 9.08
N THR A 55 0.07 -4.65 9.68
CA THR A 55 -0.34 -4.66 11.09
C THR A 55 -1.83 -4.39 11.19
N GLU A 56 -2.43 -4.85 12.28
CA GLU A 56 -3.83 -4.58 12.56
C GLU A 56 -3.95 -3.85 13.89
N LYS A 57 -4.73 -2.77 13.88
CA LYS A 57 -5.07 -2.03 15.09
C LYS A 57 -6.52 -1.61 15.01
N ASP A 58 -7.30 -2.02 16.00
CA ASP A 58 -8.72 -1.66 16.09
C ASP A 58 -9.51 -1.99 14.82
N GLY A 59 -9.18 -3.14 14.21
CA GLY A 59 -9.84 -3.61 13.01
C GLY A 59 -9.37 -2.95 11.70
N VAL A 60 -8.33 -2.12 11.76
CA VAL A 60 -7.75 -1.46 10.58
C VAL A 60 -6.42 -2.08 10.24
N LEU A 61 -6.29 -2.63 9.03
CA LEU A 61 -5.03 -3.14 8.54
C LEU A 61 -4.25 -2.01 7.86
N SER A 62 -2.96 -1.95 8.17
CA SER A 62 -2.04 -0.97 7.60
C SER A 62 -0.86 -1.68 6.98
N LEU A 63 -0.40 -1.17 5.83
CA LEU A 63 0.76 -1.68 5.12
C LEU A 63 1.84 -0.63 5.10
N LYS A 64 3.06 -1.01 5.47
CA LYS A 64 4.21 -0.12 5.39
C LYS A 64 5.43 -0.93 4.98
N GLY A 65 6.15 -0.45 3.97
CA GLY A 65 7.33 -1.14 3.49
C GLY A 65 8.24 -0.28 2.67
N GLN A 66 9.42 -0.82 2.41
CA GLN A 66 10.40 -0.14 1.58
C GLN A 66 11.41 -1.13 0.99
N GLN A 67 11.97 -0.73 -0.14
CA GLN A 67 13.11 -1.39 -0.76
C GLN A 67 14.10 -0.28 -1.13
N THR A 68 15.38 -0.49 -0.89
CA THR A 68 16.41 0.48 -1.26
C THR A 68 17.37 -0.17 -2.26
N GLY A 69 17.91 0.65 -3.13
CA GLY A 69 18.85 0.21 -4.15
C GLY A 69 20.07 1.10 -4.18
N LYS A 70 20.81 1.01 -5.28
CA LYS A 70 22.00 1.83 -5.49
C LYS A 70 21.61 3.28 -5.75
N ASP A 71 22.55 4.18 -5.48
CA ASP A 71 22.43 5.60 -5.85
C ASP A 71 21.20 6.30 -5.29
N GLY A 72 20.73 5.83 -4.14
CA GLY A 72 19.56 6.42 -3.49
C GLY A 72 18.23 5.99 -4.07
N ASP A 73 18.22 4.98 -4.94
CA ASP A 73 16.98 4.43 -5.48
C ASP A 73 16.16 3.79 -4.37
N PHE A 74 14.84 3.93 -4.44
CA PHE A 74 13.95 3.38 -3.42
C PHE A 74 12.54 3.13 -3.93
N LEU A 75 11.88 2.25 -3.22
CA LEU A 75 10.44 2.05 -3.26
C LEU A 75 9.94 2.23 -1.83
N LYS A 76 8.90 3.03 -1.65
CA LYS A 76 8.21 3.18 -0.35
C LYS A 76 6.73 2.97 -0.54
N VAL A 77 6.14 2.19 0.36
CA VAL A 77 4.71 1.89 0.36
C VAL A 77 4.18 2.17 1.76
N GLU A 78 3.11 2.93 1.84
CA GLU A 78 2.48 3.23 3.13
C GLU A 78 1.02 3.57 2.95
N GLY A 79 0.14 2.91 3.71
CA GLY A 79 -1.28 3.21 3.67
C GLY A 79 -2.12 2.21 4.42
N LYS A 80 -3.43 2.35 4.22
CA LYS A 80 -4.43 1.49 4.84
C LYS A 80 -4.92 0.45 3.84
N ILE A 81 -5.21 -0.73 4.34
CA ILE A 81 -5.85 -1.77 3.55
C ILE A 81 -7.35 -1.65 3.83
N THR A 82 -8.12 -1.34 2.79
CA THR A 82 -9.55 -1.04 2.95
C THR A 82 -10.44 -2.26 2.79
N ALA A 83 -9.97 -3.26 2.04
CA ALA A 83 -10.70 -4.51 1.87
C ALA A 83 -9.74 -5.64 1.58
N VAL A 84 -10.04 -6.84 2.09
CA VAL A 84 -9.27 -8.06 1.84
C VAL A 84 -10.18 -9.09 1.22
N GLU A 85 -9.83 -9.55 0.02
CA GLU A 85 -10.54 -10.57 -0.71
C GLU A 85 -9.64 -11.80 -0.89
N LYS A 86 -10.16 -12.87 -1.46
CA LYS A 86 -9.42 -14.12 -1.58
C LYS A 86 -8.07 -13.94 -2.28
N ASP A 87 -8.06 -13.26 -3.42
CA ASP A 87 -6.87 -13.13 -4.26
C ASP A 87 -6.45 -11.68 -4.47
N SER A 88 -6.93 -10.76 -3.63
CA SER A 88 -6.61 -9.35 -3.78
C SER A 88 -6.85 -8.59 -2.49
N PHE A 89 -6.27 -7.42 -2.40
CA PHE A 89 -6.66 -6.46 -1.37
C PHE A 89 -6.67 -5.06 -1.96
N LYS A 90 -7.53 -4.23 -1.39
CA LYS A 90 -7.62 -2.81 -1.75
C LYS A 90 -6.82 -1.99 -0.76
N PHE A 91 -6.12 -1.03 -1.30
CA PHE A 91 -5.17 -0.21 -0.57
C PHE A 91 -5.45 1.25 -0.84
N ASN A 92 -5.45 2.06 0.20
CA ASN A 92 -5.52 3.51 0.06
C ASN A 92 -4.30 4.11 0.74
N GLY A 93 -3.42 4.70 -0.05
CA GLY A 93 -2.19 5.22 0.51
C GLY A 93 -1.26 5.78 -0.56
N ARG A 94 0.02 5.65 -0.31
CA ARG A 94 1.07 6.23 -1.12
C ARG A 94 2.09 5.17 -1.51
N ILE A 95 2.46 5.17 -2.79
CA ILE A 95 3.58 4.39 -3.29
C ILE A 95 4.51 5.37 -3.98
N GLU A 96 5.71 5.52 -3.45
CA GLU A 96 6.71 6.43 -4.00
C GLU A 96 7.87 5.62 -4.53
N THR A 97 8.27 5.90 -5.78
CA THR A 97 9.42 5.25 -6.41
C THR A 97 10.43 6.29 -6.84
N LYS A 98 11.71 5.94 -6.72
CA LYS A 98 12.79 6.75 -7.25
C LYS A 98 13.82 5.79 -7.82
N VAL A 99 14.01 5.86 -9.13
CA VAL A 99 14.91 4.96 -9.86
C VAL A 99 15.75 5.80 -10.82
N SER A 100 17.07 5.65 -10.76
CA SER A 100 18.02 6.54 -11.44
C SER A 100 17.78 6.70 -12.93
N HIS A 101 17.35 5.63 -13.60
CA HIS A 101 17.15 5.65 -15.06
C HIS A 101 15.69 5.82 -15.47
N ILE A 102 14.81 6.15 -14.53
CA ILE A 102 13.39 6.36 -14.80
C ILE A 102 12.98 7.74 -14.26
N ASN A 103 12.15 8.46 -15.02
CA ASN A 103 11.68 9.78 -14.67
C ASN A 103 12.85 10.73 -14.38
N LYS A 104 13.94 10.58 -15.14
CA LYS A 104 15.17 11.38 -14.98
C LYS A 104 15.73 11.32 -13.55
N GLY A 105 15.54 10.19 -12.90
CA GLY A 105 16.00 9.98 -11.52
C GLY A 105 15.18 10.69 -10.45
N LYS A 106 14.06 11.29 -10.82
CA LYS A 106 13.19 11.98 -9.87
C LYS A 106 12.19 11.02 -9.26
N ALA A 107 11.77 11.32 -8.04
CA ALA A 107 10.75 10.55 -7.35
C ALA A 107 9.41 10.65 -8.09
N CYS A 108 8.67 9.56 -8.06
CA CYS A 108 7.33 9.47 -8.64
C CYS A 108 6.36 8.97 -7.60
N LEU A 109 5.23 9.64 -7.44
CA LEU A 109 4.26 9.34 -6.41
C LEU A 109 2.95 8.84 -7.01
N ARG A 110 2.49 7.68 -6.49
CA ARG A 110 1.10 7.24 -6.64
C ARG A 110 0.40 7.49 -5.31
N GLU A 111 -0.79 8.05 -5.36
CA GLU A 111 -1.54 8.34 -4.14
C GLU A 111 -3.02 8.09 -4.37
N GLY A 112 -3.69 7.48 -3.40
CA GLY A 112 -5.11 7.20 -3.47
C GLY A 112 -5.43 5.72 -3.43
N ASP A 113 -6.51 5.35 -4.11
CA ASP A 113 -7.00 3.96 -4.13
C ASP A 113 -6.25 3.12 -5.14
N MET A 114 -5.77 1.97 -4.70
CA MET A 114 -5.03 1.02 -5.51
C MET A 114 -5.43 -0.39 -5.11
N SER A 115 -5.08 -1.36 -5.93
CA SER A 115 -5.34 -2.77 -5.64
C SER A 115 -4.08 -3.59 -5.85
N PHE A 116 -3.94 -4.63 -5.03
CA PHE A 116 -2.90 -5.63 -5.18
C PHE A 116 -3.57 -6.97 -5.44
N VAL A 117 -3.11 -7.70 -6.45
CA VAL A 117 -3.81 -8.88 -6.95
C VAL A 117 -2.84 -10.05 -7.13
N ILE A 118 -3.28 -11.25 -6.70
CA ILE A 118 -2.61 -12.51 -7.00
C ILE A 118 -3.21 -13.03 -8.31
N LYS A 119 -2.38 -13.29 -9.31
CA LYS A 119 -2.84 -13.93 -10.54
C LYS A 119 -2.32 -15.36 -10.62
N GLY A 120 -3.24 -16.30 -10.86
CA GLY A 120 -2.89 -17.69 -11.01
C GLY A 120 -2.20 -18.25 -9.77
N LYS A 121 -1.06 -18.93 -9.97
CA LYS A 121 -0.34 -19.61 -8.89
C LYS A 121 0.81 -18.78 -8.31
N ARG A 122 0.82 -17.49 -8.57
CA ARG A 122 1.90 -16.62 -8.07
C ARG A 122 1.89 -16.56 -6.54
N LYS A 123 3.07 -16.35 -5.98
CA LYS A 123 3.27 -16.26 -4.53
C LYS A 123 3.43 -14.81 -4.08
N TYR A 124 2.77 -13.89 -4.77
CA TYR A 124 2.81 -12.48 -4.43
C TYR A 124 1.56 -11.78 -4.93
N TRP A 125 1.23 -10.68 -4.26
CA TRP A 125 0.26 -9.70 -4.74
C TRP A 125 1.02 -8.66 -5.55
N ARG A 126 0.56 -8.39 -6.76
CA ARG A 126 1.13 -7.34 -7.61
C ARG A 126 0.20 -6.14 -7.67
N LEU A 127 0.77 -4.95 -7.56
CA LEU A 127 0.05 -3.71 -7.77
C LEU A 127 -0.63 -3.74 -9.15
N LYS A 128 -1.93 -3.49 -9.17
CA LYS A 128 -2.71 -3.52 -10.41
C LYS A 128 -2.47 -2.28 -11.27
N GLU A 129 -2.29 -1.13 -10.64
CA GLU A 129 -2.03 0.14 -11.32
C GLU A 129 -0.55 0.23 -11.69
N MET A 130 -0.15 -0.57 -12.67
CA MET A 130 1.26 -0.76 -13.03
C MET A 130 1.86 0.39 -13.83
N ASP A 131 1.04 1.16 -14.54
CA ASP A 131 1.58 2.24 -15.35
C ASP A 131 2.21 3.30 -14.45
N ASN A 132 3.48 3.62 -14.71
CA ASN A 132 4.17 4.66 -13.97
C ASN A 132 3.54 6.01 -14.33
N PRO A 133 3.06 6.79 -13.35
CA PRO A 133 2.37 8.05 -13.66
C PRO A 133 3.30 9.17 -14.14
N CYS A 134 4.61 8.98 -14.03
CA CYS A 134 5.60 10.01 -14.33
C CYS A 134 6.43 9.71 -15.56
N ASP A 135 6.44 8.46 -16.03
CA ASP A 135 7.27 8.01 -17.14
C ASP A 135 6.56 6.86 -17.86
N GLY A 136 6.95 6.57 -19.08
CA GLY A 136 6.29 5.57 -19.90
C GLY A 136 6.73 4.13 -19.63
N VAL A 137 6.90 3.75 -18.36
CA VAL A 137 7.32 2.40 -17.99
C VAL A 137 6.25 1.69 -17.17
N THR A 138 6.37 0.37 -17.10
CA THR A 138 5.48 -0.47 -16.32
C THR A 138 6.21 -0.87 -15.04
N ASP A 139 5.61 -0.60 -13.88
CA ASP A 139 6.19 -0.93 -12.58
C ASP A 139 5.56 -2.18 -12.01
N TYR A 140 6.40 -3.13 -11.59
CA TYR A 140 5.95 -4.32 -10.87
C TYR A 140 6.28 -4.15 -9.39
N VAL A 141 5.29 -3.70 -8.63
CA VAL A 141 5.39 -3.60 -7.17
C VAL A 141 4.77 -4.86 -6.60
N ASP A 142 5.60 -5.74 -6.05
CA ASP A 142 5.19 -7.07 -5.62
C ASP A 142 5.39 -7.24 -4.12
N LEU A 143 4.34 -7.72 -3.45
CA LEU A 143 4.35 -8.08 -2.03
C LEU A 143 4.26 -9.60 -1.94
N TYR A 144 5.26 -10.25 -1.35
CA TYR A 144 5.40 -11.70 -1.36
C TYR A 144 4.86 -12.36 -0.09
N PHE A 145 4.35 -13.57 -0.26
CA PHE A 145 3.89 -14.39 0.88
C PHE A 145 4.42 -15.81 0.82
#